data_c7adc94e27fcc5153f72a2aba6ba1e9e
#
_entry.id   c7adc94e27fcc5153f72a2aba6ba1e9e
#
_cell.length_a   1.000
_cell.length_b   1.000
_cell.length_c   1.000
_cell.angle_alpha   90.00
_cell.angle_beta   90.00
_cell.angle_gamma   90.00
#
_symmetry.space_group_name_H-M   'P 1'
#
loop_
_entity.id
_entity.type
_entity.pdbx_description
1 polymer ?
#
loop_
_entity_poly.entity_id
_entity_poly.type
_entity_poly.pdbx_seq_one_letter_code
_entity_poly.pdbx_strand_id
1 'polypeptide(L)'
;MTECEINVKSITSGRSLTVFLEGDIDHHNARQIRSRIDTKVFIQRPDELVLDLSRVSFMDSSGLGLILGRYTKAVELGINFKVANPTAQIKRILDLAGTERLIKIESAAKVKGAI
;
A
#
# COMPACT_ATOMS: atom_id res chain seq x y z
N MET A 1 20.21 -10.73 -9.39
CA MET A 1 19.70 -10.61 -9.53
C MET A 1 18.70 -10.47 -9.42
N THR A 2 18.28 -10.16 -9.28
CA THR A 2 17.52 -9.93 -9.25
C THR A 2 16.58 -9.77 -9.65
N GLU A 3 16.16 -9.95 -9.75
CA GLU A 3 15.30 -9.88 -10.34
C GLU A 3 14.04 -9.55 -9.91
N CYS A 4 13.53 -9.45 -8.98
CA CYS A 4 12.31 -8.88 -8.60
C CYS A 4 12.47 -7.45 -8.57
N GLU A 5 12.07 -6.84 -9.58
CA GLU A 5 12.34 -5.45 -9.78
C GLU A 5 11.22 -4.55 -9.34
N ILE A 6 10.58 -4.88 -8.26
CA ILE A 6 9.54 -4.01 -7.75
C ILE A 6 10.19 -2.79 -7.12
N ASN A 7 9.71 -1.62 -7.44
CA ASN A 7 10.17 -0.40 -6.83
C ASN A 7 9.35 -0.08 -5.61
N VAL A 8 10.05 0.12 -4.50
CA VAL A 8 9.42 0.51 -3.25
C VAL A 8 10.13 1.77 -2.78
N LYS A 9 9.43 2.88 -2.85
CA LYS A 9 9.97 4.16 -2.41
C LYS A 9 9.12 4.68 -1.27
N SER A 10 9.68 5.54 -0.45
CA SER A 10 8.91 6.06 0.66
C SER A 10 9.23 7.52 0.92
N ILE A 11 8.26 8.22 1.48
CA ILE A 11 8.41 9.60 1.90
C ILE A 11 7.86 9.69 3.31
N THR A 12 8.63 10.34 4.18
CA THR A 12 8.19 10.59 5.54
C THR A 12 7.84 12.06 5.66
N SER A 13 6.67 12.35 6.18
CA SER A 13 6.24 13.72 6.40
C SER A 13 5.63 13.77 7.80
N GLY A 14 6.36 14.38 8.74
CA GLY A 14 5.95 14.39 10.13
C GLY A 14 5.87 12.98 10.65
N ARG A 15 4.69 12.57 11.09
CA ARG A 15 4.46 11.23 11.63
C ARG A 15 3.78 10.30 10.62
N SER A 16 3.77 10.68 9.36
CA SER A 16 3.13 9.90 8.31
C SER A 16 4.20 9.32 7.38
N LEU A 17 4.11 8.02 7.15
CA LEU A 17 4.99 7.32 6.21
C LEU A 17 4.16 6.90 5.02
N THR A 18 4.52 7.37 3.83
CA THR A 18 3.88 6.97 2.59
C THR A 18 4.83 6.08 1.82
N VAL A 19 4.37 4.90 1.47
CA VAL A 19 5.14 3.94 0.70
C VAL A 19 4.52 3.85 -0.68
N PHE A 20 5.32 4.12 -1.70
CA PHE A 20 4.88 4.05 -3.09
C PHE A 20 5.34 2.73 -3.68
N LEU A 21 4.40 1.95 -4.16
CA LEU A 21 4.68 0.69 -4.82
C LEU A 21 4.54 0.89 -6.32
N GLU A 22 5.41 0.28 -7.09
CA GLU A 22 5.38 0.46 -8.53
C GLU A 22 5.59 -0.87 -9.22
N GLY A 23 4.74 -1.17 -10.20
CA GLY A 23 4.83 -2.39 -10.97
C GLY A 23 3.73 -3.36 -10.63
N ASP A 24 3.95 -4.61 -10.93
CA ASP A 24 2.98 -5.66 -10.63
C ASP A 24 3.26 -6.27 -9.28
N ILE A 25 2.22 -6.53 -8.51
CA ILE A 25 2.37 -7.16 -7.20
C ILE A 25 1.77 -8.56 -7.30
N ASP A 26 2.61 -9.56 -7.17
CA ASP A 26 2.20 -10.95 -7.33
C ASP A 26 2.91 -11.82 -6.31
N HIS A 27 2.70 -13.13 -6.41
CA HIS A 27 3.26 -14.05 -5.42
C HIS A 27 4.78 -14.15 -5.49
N HIS A 28 5.40 -13.66 -6.57
CA HIS A 28 6.86 -13.68 -6.67
C HIS A 28 7.50 -12.59 -5.83
N ASN A 29 6.85 -11.44 -5.70
CA ASN A 29 7.46 -10.31 -5.03
C ASN A 29 6.74 -9.84 -3.76
N ALA A 30 5.56 -10.38 -3.47
CA ALA A 30 4.78 -9.91 -2.32
C ALA A 30 5.57 -10.01 -1.00
N ARG A 31 6.32 -11.10 -0.81
CA ARG A 31 7.09 -11.28 0.42
C ARG A 31 8.18 -10.22 0.57
N GLN A 32 8.87 -9.91 -0.51
CA GLN A 32 9.91 -8.89 -0.47
C GLN A 32 9.33 -7.52 -0.19
N ILE A 33 8.21 -7.21 -0.82
CA ILE A 33 7.53 -5.93 -0.59
C ILE A 33 7.12 -5.82 0.87
N ARG A 34 6.52 -6.87 1.39
CA ARG A 34 6.10 -6.90 2.79
C ARG A 34 7.28 -6.63 3.72
N SER A 35 8.38 -7.31 3.47
CA SER A 35 9.55 -7.16 4.30
C SER A 35 10.08 -5.73 4.28
N ARG A 36 10.08 -5.12 3.11
CA ARG A 36 10.57 -3.74 2.98
C ARG A 36 9.64 -2.75 3.67
N ILE A 37 8.33 -2.95 3.56
CA ILE A 37 7.40 -2.10 4.25
C ILE A 37 7.55 -2.23 5.75
N ASP A 38 7.61 -3.46 6.24
CA ASP A 38 7.72 -3.71 7.67
C ASP A 38 8.99 -3.13 8.25
N THR A 39 10.09 -3.22 7.52
CA THR A 39 11.36 -2.65 7.97
C THR A 39 11.25 -1.13 8.11
N LYS A 40 10.63 -0.47 7.12
CA LYS A 40 10.45 0.98 7.18
C LYS A 40 9.57 1.38 8.37
N VAL A 41 8.50 0.65 8.57
CA VAL A 41 7.59 0.93 9.69
C VAL A 41 8.32 0.74 11.02
N PHE A 42 9.10 -0.33 11.12
CA PHE A 42 9.85 -0.61 12.35
C PHE A 42 10.86 0.50 12.67
N ILE A 43 11.54 0.98 11.64
CA ILE A 43 12.55 2.02 11.83
C ILE A 43 11.92 3.37 12.12
N GLN A 44 10.88 3.73 11.38
CA GLN A 44 10.30 5.07 11.44
C GLN A 44 9.24 5.24 12.52
N ARG A 45 8.58 4.17 12.87
CA ARG A 45 7.52 4.18 13.88
C ARG A 45 6.51 5.30 13.64
N PRO A 46 5.88 5.31 12.47
CA PRO A 46 4.95 6.39 12.14
C PRO A 46 3.63 6.23 12.88
N ASP A 47 2.86 7.31 12.94
CA ASP A 47 1.49 7.26 13.43
C ASP A 47 0.54 6.85 12.31
N GLU A 48 0.95 7.07 11.06
CA GLU A 48 0.13 6.75 9.92
C GLU A 48 0.98 6.09 8.83
N LEU A 49 0.45 5.03 8.25
CA LEU A 49 1.08 4.35 7.11
C LEU A 49 0.14 4.44 5.93
N VAL A 50 0.65 4.96 4.83
CA VAL A 50 -0.12 5.07 3.58
C VAL A 50 0.57 4.24 2.53
N LEU A 51 -0.17 3.34 1.88
CA LEU A 51 0.32 2.63 0.71
C LEU A 51 -0.25 3.30 -0.53
N ASP A 52 0.61 3.88 -1.33
CA ASP A 52 0.19 4.54 -2.55
C ASP A 52 0.31 3.56 -3.71
N LEU A 53 -0.79 3.29 -4.36
CA LEU A 53 -0.87 2.29 -5.42
C LEU A 53 -1.03 2.91 -6.81
N SER A 54 -0.74 4.20 -6.95
CA SER A 54 -0.96 4.88 -8.22
C SER A 54 -0.13 4.29 -9.36
N ARG A 55 0.96 3.64 -9.06
CA ARG A 55 1.84 3.05 -10.07
C ARG A 55 1.80 1.54 -10.11
N VAL A 56 0.81 0.96 -9.45
CA VAL A 56 0.62 -0.49 -9.49
C VAL A 56 -0.30 -0.81 -10.66
N SER A 57 0.22 -1.62 -11.58
CA SER A 57 -0.50 -1.96 -12.81
C SER A 57 -1.36 -3.20 -12.65
N PHE A 58 -0.94 -4.12 -11.82
CA PHE A 58 -1.59 -5.40 -11.67
C PHE A 58 -1.37 -5.95 -10.28
N MET A 59 -2.34 -6.71 -9.79
CA MET A 59 -2.22 -7.31 -8.48
C MET A 59 -3.06 -8.59 -8.47
N ASP A 60 -2.46 -9.68 -7.98
CA ASP A 60 -3.19 -10.91 -7.78
C ASP A 60 -3.58 -11.04 -6.30
N SER A 61 -4.04 -12.23 -5.91
CA SER A 61 -4.46 -12.44 -4.53
C SER A 61 -3.32 -12.27 -3.53
N SER A 62 -2.08 -12.46 -3.96
CA SER A 62 -0.93 -12.23 -3.07
C SER A 62 -0.78 -10.75 -2.76
N GLY A 63 -1.06 -9.89 -3.74
CA GLY A 63 -1.04 -8.45 -3.51
C GLY A 63 -2.14 -8.03 -2.57
N LEU A 64 -3.33 -8.59 -2.75
CA LEU A 64 -4.43 -8.31 -1.85
C LEU A 64 -4.08 -8.75 -0.44
N GLY A 65 -3.50 -9.95 -0.30
CA GLY A 65 -3.06 -10.45 1.00
C GLY A 65 -2.00 -9.57 1.64
N LEU A 66 -1.11 -9.04 0.83
CA LEU A 66 -0.08 -8.12 1.30
C LEU A 66 -0.73 -6.89 1.95
N ILE A 67 -1.71 -6.30 1.27
CA ILE A 67 -2.38 -5.11 1.78
C ILE A 67 -3.13 -5.43 3.07
N LEU A 68 -3.89 -6.52 3.09
CA LEU A 68 -4.64 -6.91 4.27
C LEU A 68 -3.73 -7.24 5.44
N GLY A 69 -2.60 -7.89 5.16
CA GLY A 69 -1.63 -8.20 6.20
C GLY A 69 -1.00 -6.95 6.80
N ARG A 70 -0.74 -5.95 5.95
CA ARG A 70 -0.19 -4.69 6.48
C ARG A 70 -1.22 -3.94 7.30
N TYR A 71 -2.49 -4.04 6.93
CA TYR A 71 -3.57 -3.49 7.74
C TYR A 71 -3.58 -4.14 9.11
N THR A 72 -3.56 -5.47 9.16
CA THR A 72 -3.58 -6.19 10.42
C THR A 72 -2.39 -5.79 11.31
N LYS A 73 -1.21 -5.70 10.70
CA LYS A 73 -0.02 -5.31 11.43
C LYS A 73 -0.14 -3.89 11.98
N ALA A 74 -0.69 -3.00 11.17
CA ALA A 74 -0.86 -1.61 11.61
C ALA A 74 -1.81 -1.54 12.79
N VAL A 75 -2.91 -2.29 12.76
CA VAL A 75 -3.84 -2.33 13.88
C VAL A 75 -3.13 -2.79 15.15
N GLU A 76 -2.32 -3.84 15.03
CA GLU A 76 -1.57 -4.35 16.19
C GLU A 76 -0.63 -3.31 16.77
N LEU A 77 -0.06 -2.48 15.92
CA LEU A 77 0.91 -1.47 16.35
C LEU A 77 0.27 -0.12 16.68
N GLY A 78 -1.03 -0.01 16.54
CA GLY A 78 -1.71 1.25 16.81
C GLY A 78 -1.46 2.31 15.76
N ILE A 79 -1.18 1.90 14.54
CA ILE A 79 -0.88 2.81 13.42
C ILE A 79 -2.11 2.92 12.54
N ASN A 80 -2.47 4.13 12.15
CA ASN A 80 -3.54 4.34 11.18
C ASN A 80 -3.04 3.92 9.81
N PHE A 81 -3.86 3.17 9.09
CA PHE A 81 -3.46 2.62 7.80
C PHE A 81 -4.47 3.02 6.74
N LYS A 82 -3.96 3.42 5.59
CA LYS A 82 -4.83 3.69 4.46
C LYS A 82 -4.12 3.41 3.15
N VAL A 83 -4.92 3.22 2.11
CA VAL A 83 -4.46 3.02 0.74
C VAL A 83 -4.78 4.28 -0.03
N ALA A 84 -3.83 4.74 -0.82
CA ALA A 84 -4.01 5.96 -1.59
C ALA A 84 -3.89 5.70 -3.08
N ASN A 85 -4.73 6.37 -3.85
CA ASN A 85 -4.62 6.49 -5.29
C ASN A 85 -4.55 5.18 -6.07
N PRO A 86 -5.38 4.17 -5.74
CA PRO A 86 -5.38 2.97 -6.56
C PRO A 86 -5.88 3.32 -7.97
N THR A 87 -5.32 2.67 -8.98
CA THR A 87 -5.87 2.80 -10.32
C THR A 87 -7.29 2.23 -10.32
N ALA A 88 -8.06 2.55 -11.36
CA ALA A 88 -9.42 2.03 -11.45
C ALA A 88 -9.45 0.51 -11.39
N GLN A 89 -8.50 -0.13 -12.05
CA GLN A 89 -8.42 -1.59 -12.06
C GLN A 89 -8.15 -2.15 -10.68
N ILE A 90 -7.21 -1.55 -9.97
CA ILE A 90 -6.84 -2.01 -8.63
C ILE A 90 -7.98 -1.72 -7.65
N LYS A 91 -8.60 -0.55 -7.79
CA LYS A 91 -9.73 -0.21 -6.92
C LYS A 91 -10.85 -1.22 -7.08
N ARG A 92 -11.09 -1.67 -8.30
CA ARG A 92 -12.12 -2.68 -8.54
C ARG A 92 -11.80 -3.98 -7.79
N ILE A 93 -10.54 -4.39 -7.81
CA ILE A 93 -10.13 -5.59 -7.07
C ILE A 93 -10.38 -5.40 -5.58
N LEU A 94 -10.03 -4.24 -5.06
CA LEU A 94 -10.23 -3.94 -3.65
C LEU A 94 -11.70 -3.92 -3.28
N ASP A 95 -12.52 -3.32 -4.14
CA ASP A 95 -13.96 -3.26 -3.91
C ASP A 95 -14.60 -4.64 -3.91
N LEU A 96 -14.22 -5.47 -4.88
CA LEU A 96 -14.77 -6.83 -4.97
C LEU A 96 -14.38 -7.68 -3.76
N ALA A 97 -13.24 -7.40 -3.17
CA ALA A 97 -12.80 -8.12 -1.98
C ALA A 97 -13.39 -7.54 -0.70
N GLY A 98 -14.08 -6.41 -0.79
CA GLY A 98 -14.69 -5.79 0.38
C GLY A 98 -13.72 -5.08 1.29
N THR A 99 -12.53 -4.77 0.79
CA THR A 99 -11.50 -4.17 1.64
C THR A 99 -11.85 -2.78 2.12
N GLU A 100 -12.70 -2.05 1.40
CA GLU A 100 -13.05 -0.69 1.84
C GLU A 100 -13.83 -0.69 3.15
N ARG A 101 -14.33 -1.83 3.58
CA ARG A 101 -14.99 -1.93 4.87
C ARG A 101 -14.01 -1.88 6.03
N LEU A 102 -12.76 -2.21 5.76
CA LEU A 102 -11.73 -2.24 6.78
C LEU A 102 -10.72 -1.14 6.61
N ILE A 103 -10.39 -0.81 5.37
CA ILE A 103 -9.27 0.05 5.04
C ILE A 103 -9.79 1.29 4.34
N LYS A 104 -9.35 2.44 4.82
CA LYS A 104 -9.68 3.69 4.17
C LYS A 104 -8.93 3.80 2.85
N ILE A 105 -9.66 4.12 1.79
CA ILE A 105 -9.09 4.28 0.47
C ILE A 105 -9.30 5.71 0.03
N GLU A 106 -8.22 6.42 -0.28
CA GLU A 106 -8.28 7.82 -0.70
C GLU A 106 -7.78 7.99 -2.10
N SER A 107 -8.31 8.98 -2.78
CA SER A 107 -7.86 9.30 -4.12
C SER A 107 -7.51 10.78 -4.20
N ALA A 108 -6.24 11.06 -4.38
CA ALA A 108 -5.80 12.45 -4.55
C ALA A 108 -6.28 13.04 -5.85
N ALA A 109 -6.62 12.20 -6.81
CA ALA A 109 -7.12 12.68 -8.09
C ALA A 109 -8.39 13.49 -7.92
N LYS A 110 -9.22 13.13 -6.94
CA LYS A 110 -10.43 13.87 -6.67
C LYS A 110 -10.12 15.27 -6.16
N VAL A 111 -9.12 15.36 -5.30
CA VAL A 111 -8.71 16.64 -4.76
C VAL A 111 -8.19 17.53 -5.87
N LYS A 112 -7.39 16.96 -6.73
CA LYS A 112 -6.86 17.71 -7.86
C LYS A 112 -7.94 18.15 -8.81
N GLY A 113 -8.91 17.30 -9.02
CA GLY A 113 -10.01 17.64 -9.91
C GLY A 113 -10.82 18.82 -9.42
N ALA A 114 -10.73 19.12 -8.14
CA ALA A 114 -11.45 20.24 -7.56
C ALA A 114 -10.76 21.57 -7.80
N ILE A 115 -9.54 21.53 -8.25
CA ILE A 115 -8.79 22.71 -8.52
C ILE A 115 -9.05 23.23 -9.91
#